data_61c245549f41f8d9bc949989bdf377be
#
_entry.id   61c245549f41f8d9bc949989bdf377be
#
_cell.length_a   1.000
_cell.length_b   1.000
_cell.length_c   1.000
_cell.angle_alpha   90.00
_cell.angle_beta   90.00
_cell.angle_gamma   90.00
#
_symmetry.space_group_name_H-M   'P 1'
#
loop_
_entity.id
_entity.type
_entity.pdbx_description
1 polymer ?
#
loop_
_entity_poly.entity_id
_entity_poly.type
_entity_poly.pdbx_seq_one_letter_code
_entity_poly.pdbx_strand_id
1 'polypeptide(L)'
;MRIYKRAFTLVELLVVITIIGIIMGLSLPALNAARESARILQCKNHLNQLGKGCLTHNAEQLTLPTGGWGWHFAGAPSRGFRELQPGGWLYNVLPYIDNRTLHDMPGPDRCMTPVAMFHCPSKRKPIRYPFSPGDSTMQLPDQGLRSLKSFGISEIARTDYAGNAGTRADPDVAGTASGWDDLHKYASAGNQTTVVALRAFWKGKWNTITDTTGCFCAGAGQTTHAISEQDGASNTIMIGERHVNPDEYYTGTASDDDQGWDQGYDRDTIRWGGSDEKLLSMPKGDLNYTEARINTAKAYFTRQNLSKNYWIPIQDKAGYTSPSRWGSPHGDSINFCMVDGAVRSISYGIDPFLFYCLCNYKDGQSIPAEAFKE
;
A
#
# COMPACT_ATOMS: atom_id res chain seq x y z
N MET A 1 -74.57 -8.09 -5.32
CA MET A 1 -73.50 -8.85 -4.65
C MET A 1 -72.91 -7.94 -3.57
N ARG A 2 -73.17 -8.16 -2.27
CA ARG A 2 -72.65 -7.36 -1.14
C ARG A 2 -71.27 -7.86 -0.80
N ILE A 3 -70.23 -7.09 -1.08
CA ILE A 3 -68.86 -7.38 -0.68
C ILE A 3 -68.73 -7.05 0.83
N TYR A 4 -68.68 -8.05 1.69
CA TYR A 4 -68.40 -7.91 3.10
C TYR A 4 -66.92 -7.48 3.23
N LYS A 5 -66.67 -6.22 3.54
CA LYS A 5 -65.34 -5.75 3.95
C LYS A 5 -65.05 -6.35 5.35
N ARG A 6 -64.14 -7.30 5.44
CA ARG A 6 -63.66 -7.78 6.75
C ARG A 6 -62.92 -6.62 7.43
N ALA A 7 -63.37 -6.22 8.60
CA ALA A 7 -62.71 -5.24 9.43
C ALA A 7 -61.51 -5.92 10.14
N PHE A 8 -60.37 -5.29 10.09
CA PHE A 8 -59.15 -5.77 10.75
C PHE A 8 -59.23 -5.51 12.24
N THR A 9 -58.92 -6.49 13.09
CA THR A 9 -58.95 -6.32 14.55
C THR A 9 -57.63 -5.71 15.03
N LEU A 10 -57.69 -4.97 16.12
CA LEU A 10 -56.50 -4.36 16.75
C LEU A 10 -55.46 -5.44 17.18
N VAL A 11 -55.96 -6.62 17.60
CA VAL A 11 -55.14 -7.77 18.01
C VAL A 11 -54.38 -8.35 16.82
N GLU A 12 -55.03 -8.50 15.64
CA GLU A 12 -54.36 -9.00 14.41
C GLU A 12 -53.25 -8.06 13.99
N LEU A 13 -53.47 -6.74 14.07
CA LEU A 13 -52.40 -5.77 13.76
C LEU A 13 -51.25 -5.85 14.77
N LEU A 14 -51.56 -5.96 16.06
CA LEU A 14 -50.54 -6.02 17.12
C LEU A 14 -49.67 -7.27 17.01
N VAL A 15 -50.24 -8.43 16.70
CA VAL A 15 -49.51 -9.67 16.48
C VAL A 15 -48.53 -9.53 15.29
N VAL A 16 -48.99 -8.97 14.18
CA VAL A 16 -48.20 -8.80 12.96
C VAL A 16 -46.98 -7.88 13.25
N ILE A 17 -47.20 -6.70 13.88
CA ILE A 17 -46.07 -5.80 14.18
C ILE A 17 -45.09 -6.40 15.16
N THR A 18 -45.57 -7.21 16.12
CA THR A 18 -44.73 -7.93 17.07
C THR A 18 -43.83 -8.96 16.36
N ILE A 19 -44.39 -9.76 15.46
CA ILE A 19 -43.63 -10.74 14.67
C ILE A 19 -42.60 -10.04 13.78
N ILE A 20 -43.01 -8.96 13.09
CA ILE A 20 -42.09 -8.16 12.25
C ILE A 20 -40.94 -7.59 13.11
N GLY A 21 -41.28 -7.04 14.30
CA GLY A 21 -40.28 -6.49 15.22
C GLY A 21 -39.26 -7.53 15.66
N ILE A 22 -39.69 -8.74 16.00
CA ILE A 22 -38.81 -9.84 16.39
C ILE A 22 -37.90 -10.25 15.19
N ILE A 23 -38.49 -10.44 14.00
CA ILE A 23 -37.73 -10.83 12.82
C ILE A 23 -36.71 -9.77 12.46
N MET A 24 -37.07 -8.48 12.46
CA MET A 24 -36.17 -7.36 12.20
C MET A 24 -35.05 -7.30 13.25
N GLY A 25 -35.37 -7.45 14.54
CA GLY A 25 -34.39 -7.42 15.64
C GLY A 25 -33.32 -8.50 15.51
N LEU A 26 -33.66 -9.68 15.03
CA LEU A 26 -32.70 -10.77 14.81
C LEU A 26 -31.97 -10.67 13.47
N SER A 27 -32.62 -10.10 12.43
CA SER A 27 -32.05 -10.03 11.08
C SER A 27 -31.03 -8.90 10.90
N LEU A 28 -31.17 -7.78 11.61
CA LEU A 28 -30.29 -6.60 11.44
C LEU A 28 -28.81 -6.88 11.79
N PRO A 29 -28.47 -7.51 12.93
CA PRO A 29 -27.09 -7.88 13.22
C PRO A 29 -26.49 -8.85 12.22
N ALA A 30 -27.25 -9.86 11.80
CA ALA A 30 -26.82 -10.85 10.84
C ALA A 30 -26.55 -10.22 9.45
N LEU A 31 -27.39 -9.29 9.01
CA LEU A 31 -27.20 -8.56 7.77
C LEU A 31 -25.94 -7.69 7.78
N ASN A 32 -25.65 -7.02 8.88
CA ASN A 32 -24.43 -6.20 9.03
C ASN A 32 -23.18 -7.07 8.99
N ALA A 33 -23.17 -8.22 9.67
CA ALA A 33 -22.08 -9.18 9.61
C ALA A 33 -21.88 -9.75 8.20
N ALA A 34 -22.95 -10.10 7.50
CA ALA A 34 -22.88 -10.58 6.11
C ALA A 34 -22.33 -9.49 5.16
N ARG A 35 -22.76 -8.24 5.32
CA ARG A 35 -22.24 -7.12 4.53
C ARG A 35 -20.74 -6.89 4.75
N GLU A 36 -20.28 -6.96 6.00
CA GLU A 36 -18.85 -6.78 6.28
C GLU A 36 -18.03 -7.96 5.74
N SER A 37 -18.51 -9.19 5.86
CA SER A 37 -17.89 -10.35 5.23
C SER A 37 -17.75 -10.21 3.72
N ALA A 38 -18.78 -9.67 3.05
CA ALA A 38 -18.76 -9.39 1.62
C ALA A 38 -17.71 -8.31 1.26
N ARG A 39 -17.56 -7.27 2.08
CA ARG A 39 -16.53 -6.22 1.90
C ARG A 39 -15.12 -6.76 2.08
N ILE A 40 -14.90 -7.61 3.10
CA ILE A 40 -13.60 -8.29 3.31
C ILE A 40 -13.25 -9.13 2.07
N LEU A 41 -14.21 -9.88 1.55
CA LEU A 41 -14.00 -10.69 0.35
C LEU A 41 -13.68 -9.82 -0.88
N GLN A 42 -14.33 -8.66 -1.00
CA GLN A 42 -14.02 -7.69 -2.05
C GLN A 42 -12.61 -7.12 -1.90
N CYS A 43 -12.14 -6.78 -0.68
CA CYS A 43 -10.76 -6.37 -0.42
C CYS A 43 -9.77 -7.47 -0.80
N LYS A 44 -10.04 -8.73 -0.45
CA LYS A 44 -9.21 -9.87 -0.86
C LYS A 44 -9.13 -10.00 -2.39
N ASN A 45 -10.24 -9.79 -3.09
CA ASN A 45 -10.28 -9.82 -4.55
C ASN A 45 -9.48 -8.67 -5.17
N HIS A 46 -9.55 -7.45 -4.61
CA HIS A 46 -8.72 -6.32 -5.05
C HIS A 46 -7.24 -6.64 -4.89
N LEU A 47 -6.82 -7.12 -3.72
CA LEU A 47 -5.44 -7.53 -3.46
C LEU A 47 -4.97 -8.63 -4.42
N ASN A 48 -5.81 -9.63 -4.70
CA ASN A 48 -5.48 -10.70 -5.65
C ASN A 48 -5.29 -10.17 -7.08
N GLN A 49 -6.15 -9.26 -7.53
CA GLN A 49 -6.05 -8.66 -8.87
C GLN A 49 -4.81 -7.76 -8.97
N LEU A 50 -4.53 -6.92 -7.95
CA LEU A 50 -3.33 -6.12 -7.88
C LEU A 50 -2.06 -6.98 -7.86
N GLY A 51 -2.08 -8.06 -7.07
CA GLY A 51 -0.99 -9.03 -7.03
C GLY A 51 -0.73 -9.68 -8.38
N LYS A 52 -1.79 -10.17 -9.06
CA LYS A 52 -1.68 -10.70 -10.42
C LYS A 52 -1.13 -9.67 -11.40
N GLY A 53 -1.58 -8.41 -11.31
CA GLY A 53 -1.04 -7.32 -12.11
C GLY A 53 0.47 -7.13 -11.91
N CYS A 54 0.95 -7.15 -10.66
CA CYS A 54 2.38 -7.08 -10.35
C CYS A 54 3.16 -8.29 -10.89
N LEU A 55 2.60 -9.49 -10.81
CA LEU A 55 3.24 -10.70 -11.35
C LEU A 55 3.29 -10.68 -12.88
N THR A 56 2.24 -10.20 -13.55
CA THR A 56 2.22 -10.03 -15.01
C THR A 56 3.24 -8.95 -15.43
N HIS A 57 3.31 -7.83 -14.70
CA HIS A 57 4.38 -6.85 -14.91
C HIS A 57 5.77 -7.49 -14.76
N ASN A 58 5.99 -8.33 -13.74
CA ASN A 58 7.26 -9.02 -13.56
C ASN A 58 7.58 -9.98 -14.73
N ALA A 59 6.58 -10.64 -15.29
CA ALA A 59 6.77 -11.54 -16.43
C ALA A 59 7.16 -10.78 -17.71
N GLU A 60 6.60 -9.60 -17.94
CA GLU A 60 6.88 -8.78 -19.12
C GLU A 60 8.11 -7.87 -18.96
N GLN A 61 8.23 -7.22 -17.80
CA GLN A 61 9.29 -6.24 -17.53
C GLN A 61 10.51 -6.85 -16.85
N LEU A 62 10.47 -8.15 -16.51
CA LEU A 62 11.53 -8.91 -15.81
C LEU A 62 11.84 -8.41 -14.38
N THR A 63 10.97 -7.57 -13.83
CA THR A 63 11.00 -7.09 -12.44
C THR A 63 9.59 -6.84 -11.94
N LEU A 64 9.37 -6.91 -10.63
CA LEU A 64 8.19 -6.31 -10.02
C LEU A 64 8.14 -4.80 -10.32
N PRO A 65 6.97 -4.16 -10.26
CA PRO A 65 6.87 -2.71 -10.37
C PRO A 65 7.84 -2.01 -9.42
N THR A 66 8.43 -0.90 -9.85
CA THR A 66 9.27 -0.08 -8.97
C THR A 66 8.41 0.76 -8.03
N GLY A 67 8.96 1.17 -6.89
CA GLY A 67 8.32 2.17 -6.03
C GLY A 67 8.32 3.58 -6.63
N GLY A 68 9.00 3.80 -7.75
CA GLY A 68 9.15 5.11 -8.38
C GLY A 68 10.28 5.95 -7.79
N TRP A 69 10.33 7.25 -8.14
CA TRP A 69 11.46 8.13 -7.78
C TRP A 69 11.30 8.84 -6.43
N GLY A 70 10.12 8.84 -5.86
CA GLY A 70 9.80 9.51 -4.61
C GLY A 70 8.49 10.28 -4.68
N TRP A 71 8.07 10.84 -3.56
CA TRP A 71 6.76 11.46 -3.37
C TRP A 71 6.50 12.69 -4.26
N HIS A 72 7.54 13.32 -4.74
CA HIS A 72 7.43 14.49 -5.59
C HIS A 72 7.09 14.19 -7.04
N PHE A 73 7.15 12.95 -7.51
CA PHE A 73 7.01 12.63 -8.91
C PHE A 73 5.80 11.72 -9.15
N ALA A 74 4.95 12.12 -10.08
CA ALA A 74 3.89 11.29 -10.62
C ALA A 74 4.37 10.43 -11.77
N GLY A 75 3.57 9.44 -12.13
CA GLY A 75 3.81 8.61 -13.31
C GLY A 75 3.93 9.41 -14.59
N ALA A 76 4.71 8.90 -15.54
CA ALA A 76 5.00 9.54 -16.81
C ALA A 76 4.97 8.51 -17.96
N PRO A 77 3.93 8.50 -18.83
CA PRO A 77 3.80 7.56 -19.93
C PRO A 77 5.01 7.53 -20.87
N SER A 78 5.63 8.67 -21.13
CA SER A 78 6.79 8.79 -22.01
C SER A 78 8.06 8.10 -21.48
N ARG A 79 8.06 7.74 -20.20
CA ARG A 79 9.21 7.15 -19.50
C ARG A 79 9.24 5.63 -19.49
N GLY A 80 8.17 4.98 -19.97
CA GLY A 80 8.04 3.53 -19.95
C GLY A 80 7.98 2.97 -18.52
N PHE A 81 8.75 1.91 -18.26
CA PHE A 81 8.78 1.19 -16.98
C PHE A 81 10.17 1.18 -16.36
N ARG A 82 10.31 0.58 -15.18
CA ARG A 82 11.55 0.34 -14.45
C ARG A 82 12.21 1.64 -13.97
N GLU A 83 13.53 1.75 -14.06
CA GLU A 83 14.34 2.84 -13.47
C GLU A 83 14.02 4.23 -14.01
N LEU A 84 13.50 4.30 -15.24
CA LEU A 84 13.12 5.57 -15.87
C LEU A 84 11.74 6.06 -15.42
N GLN A 85 10.91 5.19 -14.87
CA GLN A 85 9.57 5.53 -14.46
C GLN A 85 9.56 6.22 -13.09
N PRO A 86 9.13 7.49 -13.02
CA PRO A 86 9.02 8.22 -11.76
C PRO A 86 7.82 7.78 -10.90
N GLY A 87 6.74 7.31 -11.53
CA GLY A 87 5.54 6.81 -10.84
C GLY A 87 5.78 5.50 -10.10
N GLY A 88 5.04 5.30 -9.01
CA GLY A 88 5.15 4.14 -8.15
C GLY A 88 4.51 2.87 -8.71
N TRP A 89 4.44 1.86 -7.87
CA TRP A 89 3.95 0.53 -8.26
C TRP A 89 2.49 0.54 -8.74
N LEU A 90 1.63 1.36 -8.13
CA LEU A 90 0.23 1.50 -8.54
C LEU A 90 0.08 2.05 -9.96
N TYR A 91 0.94 3.02 -10.36
CA TYR A 91 0.98 3.51 -11.72
C TYR A 91 1.45 2.42 -12.69
N ASN A 92 2.54 1.73 -12.34
CA ASN A 92 3.14 0.69 -13.18
C ASN A 92 2.22 -0.54 -13.37
N VAL A 93 1.32 -0.82 -12.45
CA VAL A 93 0.41 -1.97 -12.53
C VAL A 93 -0.82 -1.71 -13.41
N LEU A 94 -1.16 -0.45 -13.69
CA LEU A 94 -2.38 -0.08 -14.44
C LEU A 94 -2.59 -0.86 -15.75
N PRO A 95 -1.59 -1.02 -16.64
CA PRO A 95 -1.76 -1.75 -17.89
C PRO A 95 -2.12 -3.23 -17.69
N TYR A 96 -1.79 -3.78 -16.51
CA TYR A 96 -1.95 -5.20 -16.17
C TYR A 96 -3.21 -5.49 -15.36
N ILE A 97 -4.01 -4.45 -15.10
CA ILE A 97 -5.32 -4.52 -14.42
C ILE A 97 -6.42 -3.84 -15.26
N ASP A 98 -6.31 -3.96 -16.58
CA ASP A 98 -7.27 -3.42 -17.56
C ASP A 98 -7.46 -1.89 -17.53
N ASN A 99 -6.45 -1.14 -17.06
CA ASN A 99 -6.48 0.33 -16.97
C ASN A 99 -5.41 1.01 -17.85
N ARG A 100 -5.12 0.47 -19.03
CA ARG A 100 -4.14 1.03 -19.96
C ARG A 100 -4.44 2.48 -20.36
N THR A 101 -5.71 2.79 -20.61
CA THR A 101 -6.13 4.15 -20.96
C THR A 101 -5.79 5.15 -19.85
N LEU A 102 -5.95 4.75 -18.58
CA LEU A 102 -5.60 5.59 -17.44
C LEU A 102 -4.08 5.75 -17.29
N HIS A 103 -3.31 4.69 -17.56
CA HIS A 103 -1.84 4.76 -17.58
C HIS A 103 -1.35 5.80 -18.58
N ASP A 104 -1.92 5.81 -19.78
CA ASP A 104 -1.49 6.67 -20.90
C ASP A 104 -2.13 8.08 -20.85
N MET A 105 -3.01 8.35 -19.88
CA MET A 105 -3.71 9.63 -19.69
C MET A 105 -2.76 10.73 -19.22
N PRO A 106 -2.97 12.01 -19.62
CA PRO A 106 -2.22 13.15 -19.07
C PRO A 106 -2.24 13.20 -17.55
N GLY A 107 -1.13 13.61 -16.96
CA GLY A 107 -0.93 13.60 -15.51
C GLY A 107 -2.02 14.30 -14.69
N PRO A 108 -2.46 15.52 -15.05
CA PRO A 108 -3.49 16.23 -14.29
C PRO A 108 -4.81 15.46 -14.21
N ASP A 109 -5.30 14.93 -15.33
CA ASP A 109 -6.56 14.17 -15.37
C ASP A 109 -6.42 12.80 -14.69
N ARG A 110 -5.26 12.17 -14.88
CA ARG A 110 -4.94 10.88 -14.26
C ARG A 110 -4.94 10.95 -12.75
N CYS A 111 -4.24 11.93 -12.15
CA CYS A 111 -4.17 12.11 -10.70
C CYS A 111 -5.55 12.31 -10.05
N MET A 112 -6.49 12.90 -10.79
CA MET A 112 -7.87 13.11 -10.35
C MET A 112 -8.79 11.91 -10.57
N THR A 113 -8.35 10.86 -11.26
CA THR A 113 -9.21 9.73 -11.62
C THR A 113 -9.15 8.63 -10.57
N PRO A 114 -10.25 8.37 -9.81
CA PRO A 114 -10.30 7.30 -8.83
C PRO A 114 -10.33 5.92 -9.51
N VAL A 115 -9.60 4.97 -8.94
CA VAL A 115 -9.63 3.56 -9.35
C VAL A 115 -10.31 2.76 -8.26
N ALA A 116 -11.46 2.14 -8.55
CA ALA A 116 -12.24 1.41 -7.55
C ALA A 116 -11.44 0.30 -6.86
N MET A 117 -10.58 -0.38 -7.62
CA MET A 117 -9.71 -1.44 -7.13
C MET A 117 -8.66 -0.95 -6.11
N PHE A 118 -8.35 0.35 -6.06
CA PHE A 118 -7.39 0.93 -5.12
C PHE A 118 -8.02 1.29 -3.76
N HIS A 119 -9.32 1.04 -3.59
CA HIS A 119 -10.04 1.40 -2.37
C HIS A 119 -10.58 0.19 -1.63
N CYS A 120 -10.48 0.22 -0.30
CA CYS A 120 -11.15 -0.72 0.58
C CYS A 120 -12.61 -0.27 0.80
N PRO A 121 -13.62 -1.09 0.45
CA PRO A 121 -15.03 -0.68 0.56
C PRO A 121 -15.51 -0.48 2.00
N SER A 122 -14.79 -1.00 3.00
CA SER A 122 -15.06 -0.72 4.41
C SER A 122 -14.39 0.56 4.92
N LYS A 123 -13.38 1.08 4.19
CA LYS A 123 -12.67 2.30 4.56
C LYS A 123 -13.35 3.53 3.95
N ARG A 124 -13.35 3.66 2.65
CA ARG A 124 -13.87 4.85 1.96
C ARG A 124 -14.28 4.55 0.51
N LYS A 125 -15.02 5.50 -0.08
CA LYS A 125 -15.47 5.39 -1.46
C LYS A 125 -14.35 5.75 -2.45
N PRO A 126 -14.36 5.20 -3.67
CA PRO A 126 -13.46 5.61 -4.75
C PRO A 126 -13.93 6.94 -5.37
N ILE A 127 -13.63 8.05 -4.71
CA ILE A 127 -13.93 9.43 -5.14
C ILE A 127 -12.65 10.27 -5.14
N ARG A 128 -12.75 11.52 -5.51
CA ARG A 128 -11.70 12.52 -5.32
C ARG A 128 -11.71 13.01 -3.88
N TYR A 129 -10.54 13.30 -3.36
CA TYR A 129 -10.33 13.77 -2.00
C TYR A 129 -9.62 15.11 -2.02
N PRO A 130 -9.85 15.98 -1.02
CA PRO A 130 -9.16 17.25 -0.94
C PRO A 130 -7.64 17.06 -1.04
N PHE A 131 -7.00 17.92 -1.82
CA PHE A 131 -5.56 17.96 -2.02
C PHE A 131 -5.06 19.32 -1.58
N SER A 132 -4.40 19.35 -0.45
CA SER A 132 -3.82 20.57 0.12
C SER A 132 -2.31 20.36 0.26
N PRO A 133 -1.58 20.33 -0.84
CA PRO A 133 -0.15 20.16 -0.80
C PRO A 133 0.46 21.35 -0.09
N GLY A 134 1.37 21.10 0.84
CA GLY A 134 2.31 22.10 1.31
C GLY A 134 3.11 22.73 0.16
N ASP A 135 4.26 23.32 0.43
CA ASP A 135 5.10 23.96 -0.60
C ASP A 135 5.69 22.99 -1.64
N SER A 136 5.68 21.71 -1.33
CA SER A 136 6.23 20.64 -2.19
C SER A 136 5.12 19.92 -2.91
N THR A 137 4.90 20.28 -4.14
CA THR A 137 3.83 19.77 -4.98
C THR A 137 4.32 18.63 -5.86
N MET A 138 3.50 17.58 -5.99
CA MET A 138 3.75 16.47 -6.91
C MET A 138 3.94 17.00 -8.34
N GLN A 139 5.03 16.60 -8.98
CA GLN A 139 5.46 17.09 -10.29
C GLN A 139 5.13 16.09 -11.39
N LEU A 140 4.79 16.63 -12.55
CA LEU A 140 4.44 15.89 -13.74
C LEU A 140 5.62 15.94 -14.74
N PRO A 141 6.46 14.90 -14.84
CA PRO A 141 7.63 14.94 -15.73
C PRO A 141 7.27 15.15 -17.19
N ASP A 142 6.18 14.56 -17.68
CA ASP A 142 5.70 14.72 -19.05
C ASP A 142 5.07 16.10 -19.33
N GLN A 143 4.89 16.92 -18.30
CA GLN A 143 4.34 18.27 -18.36
C GLN A 143 5.40 19.34 -18.04
N GLY A 144 6.68 19.04 -18.30
CA GLY A 144 7.79 19.94 -18.03
C GLY A 144 8.06 20.17 -16.54
N LEU A 145 7.82 19.15 -15.71
CA LEU A 145 7.99 19.21 -14.24
C LEU A 145 7.09 20.26 -13.58
N ARG A 146 5.94 20.52 -14.16
CA ARG A 146 4.94 21.41 -13.54
C ARG A 146 4.24 20.68 -12.40
N SER A 147 4.03 21.40 -11.31
CA SER A 147 3.32 20.87 -10.17
C SER A 147 1.81 20.77 -10.41
N LEU A 148 1.12 19.83 -9.75
CA LEU A 148 -0.34 19.72 -9.81
C LEU A 148 -1.03 21.04 -9.40
N LYS A 149 -0.47 21.76 -8.41
CA LYS A 149 -0.95 23.08 -8.01
C LYS A 149 -0.98 24.07 -9.16
N SER A 150 0.00 24.03 -10.08
CA SER A 150 0.04 24.93 -11.24
C SER A 150 -1.07 24.68 -12.27
N PHE A 151 -1.76 23.54 -12.18
CA PHE A 151 -2.95 23.21 -12.96
C PHE A 151 -4.27 23.52 -12.22
N GLY A 152 -4.21 24.14 -11.04
CA GLY A 152 -5.38 24.46 -10.23
C GLY A 152 -6.07 23.25 -9.58
N ILE A 153 -5.35 22.14 -9.45
CA ILE A 153 -5.90 20.90 -8.87
C ILE A 153 -5.98 21.05 -7.36
N SER A 154 -7.18 20.90 -6.82
CA SER A 154 -7.50 20.93 -5.39
C SER A 154 -8.05 19.61 -4.84
N GLU A 155 -8.21 18.61 -5.70
CA GLU A 155 -8.68 17.27 -5.35
C GLU A 155 -7.91 16.23 -6.16
N ILE A 156 -7.56 15.11 -5.50
CA ILE A 156 -6.87 13.98 -6.14
C ILE A 156 -7.51 12.65 -5.76
N ALA A 157 -7.22 11.62 -6.54
CA ALA A 157 -7.58 10.25 -6.21
C ALA A 157 -6.48 9.60 -5.36
N ARG A 158 -6.87 8.74 -4.42
CA ARG A 158 -5.99 8.09 -3.42
C ARG A 158 -6.05 6.58 -3.50
N THR A 159 -5.31 5.93 -2.61
CA THR A 159 -5.30 4.48 -2.46
C THR A 159 -5.42 4.07 -0.99
N ASP A 160 -5.96 2.87 -0.75
CA ASP A 160 -6.02 2.23 0.57
C ASP A 160 -5.06 1.03 0.66
N TYR A 161 -4.31 0.76 -0.40
CA TYR A 161 -3.33 -0.31 -0.46
C TYR A 161 -1.92 0.24 -0.58
N ALA A 162 -0.97 -0.47 0.01
CA ALA A 162 0.44 -0.13 -0.04
C ALA A 162 1.29 -1.33 -0.45
N GLY A 163 2.43 -1.04 -1.07
CA GLY A 163 3.45 -2.01 -1.38
C GLY A 163 4.43 -2.20 -0.23
N ASN A 164 4.96 -3.41 -0.09
CA ASN A 164 5.94 -3.74 0.93
C ASN A 164 7.34 -3.23 0.54
N ALA A 165 7.85 -2.27 1.29
CA ALA A 165 9.21 -1.74 1.16
C ALA A 165 10.24 -2.42 2.09
N GLY A 166 9.82 -3.44 2.83
CA GLY A 166 10.68 -4.21 3.71
C GLY A 166 10.72 -3.71 5.15
N THR A 167 11.85 -3.91 5.79
CA THR A 167 12.02 -3.66 7.23
C THR A 167 12.87 -2.43 7.53
N ARG A 168 13.28 -1.70 6.51
CA ARG A 168 14.03 -0.46 6.63
C ARG A 168 13.11 0.71 6.32
N ALA A 169 12.67 1.41 7.36
CA ALA A 169 11.93 2.65 7.18
C ALA A 169 12.91 3.79 6.89
N ASP A 170 12.95 4.22 5.66
CA ASP A 170 13.49 5.53 5.30
C ASP A 170 12.45 6.28 4.48
N PRO A 171 11.50 6.94 5.16
CA PRO A 171 10.39 7.62 4.49
C PRO A 171 10.84 8.83 3.68
N ASP A 172 12.01 9.40 3.99
CA ASP A 172 12.49 10.63 3.37
C ASP A 172 13.47 10.38 2.22
N VAL A 173 13.33 9.26 1.55
CA VAL A 173 14.19 8.84 0.43
C VAL A 173 14.36 9.93 -0.62
N ALA A 174 13.35 10.70 -0.89
CA ALA A 174 13.41 11.80 -1.84
C ALA A 174 13.39 13.19 -1.17
N GLY A 175 13.31 13.25 0.17
CA GLY A 175 13.11 14.49 0.92
C GLY A 175 14.37 15.31 1.18
N THR A 176 15.58 14.83 0.85
CA THR A 176 16.75 15.70 0.96
C THR A 176 16.85 16.58 -0.28
N ALA A 177 16.75 17.89 -0.09
CA ALA A 177 16.85 18.91 -1.14
C ALA A 177 18.00 18.69 -2.14
N SER A 178 19.12 18.11 -1.69
CA SER A 178 20.27 17.76 -2.53
C SER A 178 20.01 16.59 -3.52
N GLY A 179 19.00 15.75 -3.27
CA GLY A 179 18.62 14.68 -4.20
C GLY A 179 17.68 15.15 -5.32
N TRP A 180 16.97 16.25 -5.11
CA TRP A 180 16.01 16.83 -6.02
C TRP A 180 16.64 17.40 -7.28
N ASP A 181 17.66 18.25 -7.12
CA ASP A 181 18.34 18.89 -8.24
C ASP A 181 18.97 17.87 -9.18
N ASP A 182 19.44 16.74 -8.62
CA ASP A 182 20.00 15.66 -9.42
C ASP A 182 18.90 14.88 -10.16
N LEU A 183 17.79 14.54 -9.51
CA LEU A 183 16.65 13.88 -10.16
C LEU A 183 16.01 14.76 -11.24
N HIS A 184 15.93 16.07 -11.02
CA HIS A 184 15.46 17.03 -12.02
C HIS A 184 16.31 17.01 -13.29
N LYS A 185 17.64 16.94 -13.18
CA LYS A 185 18.55 16.81 -14.32
C LYS A 185 18.25 15.54 -15.13
N TYR A 186 17.98 14.44 -14.45
CA TYR A 186 17.64 13.16 -15.08
C TYR A 186 16.21 13.15 -15.63
N ALA A 187 15.27 13.84 -15.00
CA ALA A 187 13.90 13.97 -15.49
C ALA A 187 13.84 14.70 -16.85
N SER A 188 14.76 15.60 -17.12
CA SER A 188 14.82 16.36 -18.37
C SER A 188 15.51 15.61 -19.53
N ALA A 189 16.31 14.59 -19.25
CA ALA A 189 17.15 13.90 -20.24
C ALA A 189 16.64 12.47 -20.51
N GLY A 190 15.82 12.28 -21.52
CA GLY A 190 15.17 11.00 -21.85
C GLY A 190 16.01 9.97 -22.63
N ASN A 191 17.30 9.75 -22.35
CA ASN A 191 18.16 8.85 -23.13
C ASN A 191 18.84 7.75 -22.29
N GLN A 192 19.52 6.79 -22.95
CA GLN A 192 20.21 5.68 -22.28
C GLN A 192 21.31 6.11 -21.29
N THR A 193 21.95 7.23 -21.52
CA THR A 193 22.92 7.82 -20.58
C THR A 193 22.27 8.15 -19.24
N THR A 194 20.99 8.52 -19.28
CA THR A 194 20.16 8.79 -18.11
C THR A 194 19.93 7.52 -17.27
N VAL A 195 19.72 6.34 -17.90
CA VAL A 195 19.54 5.08 -17.16
C VAL A 195 20.77 4.71 -16.36
N VAL A 196 21.95 4.83 -16.97
CA VAL A 196 23.23 4.54 -16.30
C VAL A 196 23.45 5.52 -15.16
N ALA A 197 23.17 6.80 -15.38
CA ALA A 197 23.30 7.84 -14.38
C ALA A 197 22.30 7.68 -13.22
N LEU A 198 21.05 7.33 -13.51
CA LEU A 198 20.04 7.02 -12.50
C LEU A 198 20.40 5.79 -11.68
N ARG A 199 20.87 4.71 -12.31
CA ARG A 199 21.37 3.53 -11.59
C ARG A 199 22.55 3.86 -10.69
N ALA A 200 23.48 4.68 -11.16
CA ALA A 200 24.62 5.14 -10.36
C ALA A 200 24.17 6.06 -9.22
N PHE A 201 23.21 6.96 -9.47
CA PHE A 201 22.61 7.84 -8.47
C PHE A 201 21.93 7.02 -7.37
N TRP A 202 21.03 6.10 -7.75
CA TRP A 202 20.37 5.23 -6.80
C TRP A 202 21.36 4.35 -6.04
N LYS A 203 22.36 3.79 -6.69
CA LYS A 203 23.43 3.00 -6.04
C LYS A 203 24.27 3.84 -5.09
N GLY A 204 24.59 5.08 -5.43
CA GLY A 204 25.42 5.96 -4.60
C GLY A 204 24.69 6.53 -3.38
N LYS A 205 23.42 6.87 -3.51
CA LYS A 205 22.58 7.42 -2.43
C LYS A 205 22.04 6.35 -1.49
N TRP A 206 21.78 5.16 -2.00
CA TRP A 206 20.90 4.21 -1.33
C TRP A 206 21.54 2.84 -1.10
N ASN A 207 22.69 2.50 -1.70
CA ASN A 207 23.17 1.12 -1.85
C ASN A 207 22.02 0.13 -2.23
N THR A 208 21.11 0.53 -3.08
CA THR A 208 19.68 0.42 -2.93
C THR A 208 19.07 -0.92 -3.31
N ILE A 209 19.59 -1.59 -4.33
CA ILE A 209 19.01 -2.88 -4.77
C ILE A 209 19.49 -3.99 -3.85
N THR A 210 20.70 -3.87 -3.30
CA THR A 210 21.27 -4.86 -2.38
C THR A 210 20.78 -4.72 -0.95
N ASP A 211 20.31 -3.54 -0.56
CA ASP A 211 19.95 -3.21 0.82
C ASP A 211 18.46 -3.26 1.09
N THR A 212 17.62 -3.27 0.06
CA THR A 212 16.17 -3.40 0.23
C THR A 212 15.79 -4.81 0.61
N THR A 213 14.89 -4.93 1.55
CA THR A 213 14.37 -6.19 2.07
C THR A 213 12.92 -6.43 1.70
N GLY A 214 12.30 -5.46 1.01
CA GLY A 214 10.93 -5.51 0.53
C GLY A 214 10.82 -5.70 -0.98
N CYS A 215 9.61 -5.88 -1.45
CA CYS A 215 9.30 -6.11 -2.87
C CYS A 215 9.40 -4.84 -3.71
N PHE A 216 9.07 -3.68 -3.13
CA PHE A 216 9.06 -2.40 -3.82
C PHE A 216 10.12 -1.47 -3.26
N CYS A 217 11.01 -1.03 -4.10
CA CYS A 217 12.08 -0.11 -3.75
C CYS A 217 12.10 1.11 -4.66
N ALA A 218 12.69 2.19 -4.17
CA ALA A 218 12.82 3.42 -4.94
C ALA A 218 13.72 3.22 -6.15
N GLY A 219 13.27 3.64 -7.32
CA GLY A 219 14.05 3.65 -8.57
C GLY A 219 14.45 2.29 -9.14
N ALA A 220 14.16 1.20 -8.46
CA ALA A 220 14.52 -0.15 -8.92
C ALA A 220 13.42 -1.17 -8.64
N GLY A 221 13.40 -2.27 -9.36
CA GLY A 221 12.47 -3.38 -9.17
C GLY A 221 13.19 -4.65 -8.72
N GLN A 222 12.59 -5.38 -7.79
CA GLN A 222 13.02 -6.73 -7.42
C GLN A 222 12.40 -7.75 -8.38
N THR A 223 13.00 -8.94 -8.47
CA THR A 223 12.42 -10.05 -9.22
C THR A 223 11.76 -11.05 -8.29
N THR A 224 10.66 -11.65 -8.74
CA THR A 224 10.03 -12.74 -7.97
C THR A 224 11.00 -13.92 -7.78
N HIS A 225 11.88 -14.17 -8.74
CA HIS A 225 12.92 -15.20 -8.66
C HIS A 225 13.89 -14.93 -7.50
N ALA A 226 14.44 -13.72 -7.40
CA ALA A 226 15.35 -13.35 -6.31
C ALA A 226 14.70 -13.48 -4.92
N ILE A 227 13.40 -13.17 -4.80
CA ILE A 227 12.64 -13.33 -3.56
C ILE A 227 12.41 -14.82 -3.26
N SER A 228 12.07 -15.61 -4.27
CA SER A 228 11.79 -17.04 -4.11
C SER A 228 13.03 -17.85 -3.72
N GLU A 229 14.22 -17.45 -4.18
CA GLU A 229 15.49 -18.09 -3.85
C GLU A 229 15.94 -17.83 -2.39
N GLN A 230 15.43 -16.79 -1.77
CA GLN A 230 15.75 -16.43 -0.38
C GLN A 230 14.74 -17.07 0.59
N ASP A 231 13.65 -16.36 0.91
CA ASP A 231 12.69 -16.78 1.94
C ASP A 231 11.44 -17.45 1.35
N GLY A 232 11.29 -17.41 0.03
CA GLY A 232 10.16 -17.95 -0.69
C GLY A 232 9.02 -16.96 -0.94
N ALA A 233 8.40 -17.07 -2.11
CA ALA A 233 7.34 -16.17 -2.55
C ALA A 233 6.07 -16.26 -1.69
N SER A 234 5.80 -17.39 -1.07
CA SER A 234 4.63 -17.59 -0.20
C SER A 234 4.82 -17.06 1.22
N ASN A 235 6.05 -16.73 1.60
CA ASN A 235 6.42 -16.24 2.93
C ASN A 235 6.70 -14.74 2.95
N THR A 236 6.65 -14.07 1.81
CA THR A 236 6.96 -12.65 1.70
C THR A 236 5.71 -11.87 1.31
N ILE A 237 5.34 -10.87 2.10
CA ILE A 237 4.28 -9.92 1.78
C ILE A 237 4.69 -9.08 0.58
N MET A 238 3.79 -8.94 -0.40
CA MET A 238 3.96 -8.05 -1.53
C MET A 238 3.14 -6.76 -1.35
N ILE A 239 1.84 -6.88 -1.16
CA ILE A 239 0.90 -5.75 -1.06
C ILE A 239 -0.03 -5.98 0.13
N GLY A 240 -0.47 -4.92 0.79
CA GLY A 240 -1.46 -5.02 1.87
C GLY A 240 -2.28 -3.75 2.03
N GLU A 241 -3.23 -3.82 2.95
CA GLU A 241 -4.01 -2.67 3.37
C GLU A 241 -3.16 -1.75 4.26
N ARG A 242 -3.26 -0.45 4.10
CA ARG A 242 -2.50 0.52 4.90
C ARG A 242 -3.36 1.16 5.98
N HIS A 243 -2.78 1.43 7.14
CA HIS A 243 -3.43 2.18 8.19
C HIS A 243 -3.70 3.62 7.74
N VAL A 244 -4.91 4.10 8.02
CA VAL A 244 -5.27 5.52 7.95
C VAL A 244 -6.19 5.82 9.14
N ASN A 245 -6.01 6.96 9.79
CA ASN A 245 -6.91 7.40 10.86
C ASN A 245 -8.34 7.64 10.29
N PRO A 246 -9.39 7.00 10.82
CA PRO A 246 -10.76 7.21 10.35
C PRO A 246 -11.23 8.67 10.36
N ASP A 247 -10.71 9.48 11.28
CA ASP A 247 -11.04 10.92 11.32
C ASP A 247 -10.48 11.68 10.11
N GLU A 248 -9.48 11.10 9.43
CA GLU A 248 -8.76 11.70 8.31
C GLU A 248 -9.11 11.08 6.96
N TYR A 249 -9.99 10.08 6.90
CA TYR A 249 -10.35 9.38 5.64
C TYR A 249 -10.76 10.31 4.50
N TYR A 250 -11.33 11.47 4.81
CA TYR A 250 -11.91 12.41 3.84
C TYR A 250 -11.26 13.79 3.84
N THR A 251 -10.31 14.07 4.74
CA THR A 251 -9.76 15.40 4.95
C THR A 251 -8.60 15.74 4.03
N GLY A 252 -7.76 14.75 3.73
CA GLY A 252 -6.52 14.97 2.99
C GLY A 252 -5.41 15.66 3.77
N THR A 253 -5.48 15.63 5.08
CA THR A 253 -4.51 16.29 5.97
C THR A 253 -3.51 15.33 6.60
N ALA A 254 -3.76 14.02 6.55
CA ALA A 254 -2.83 13.02 7.05
C ALA A 254 -1.56 12.98 6.19
N SER A 255 -0.40 13.06 6.81
CA SER A 255 0.91 13.07 6.13
C SER A 255 1.26 11.77 5.39
N ASP A 256 0.44 10.76 5.51
CA ASP A 256 0.52 9.48 4.81
C ASP A 256 -0.72 9.21 3.94
N ASP A 257 -1.54 10.23 3.74
CA ASP A 257 -2.74 10.21 2.89
C ASP A 257 -3.04 11.60 2.31
N ASP A 258 -2.01 12.39 2.05
CA ASP A 258 -2.14 13.74 1.50
C ASP A 258 -1.86 13.80 0.00
N GLN A 259 -1.31 12.73 -0.59
CA GLN A 259 -0.95 12.68 -2.00
C GLN A 259 -1.73 11.62 -2.82
N GLY A 260 -1.47 11.57 -4.13
CA GLY A 260 -2.19 10.71 -5.08
C GLY A 260 -1.63 9.29 -5.19
N TRP A 261 -2.44 8.38 -5.72
CA TRP A 261 -2.03 6.99 -5.94
C TRP A 261 -0.95 6.83 -7.02
N ASP A 262 -0.78 7.78 -7.93
CA ASP A 262 0.16 7.68 -9.06
C ASP A 262 1.54 8.28 -8.79
N GLN A 263 1.78 8.70 -7.55
CA GLN A 263 3.10 9.16 -7.10
C GLN A 263 4.11 8.03 -6.97
N GLY A 264 5.39 8.42 -6.86
CA GLY A 264 6.49 7.50 -6.60
C GLY A 264 6.55 6.99 -5.16
N TYR A 265 7.75 6.66 -4.72
CA TYR A 265 8.01 6.02 -3.43
C TYR A 265 7.72 6.95 -2.25
N ASP A 266 6.67 6.67 -1.52
CA ASP A 266 6.23 7.45 -0.36
C ASP A 266 5.29 6.69 0.56
N ARG A 267 5.01 7.25 1.74
CA ARG A 267 4.08 6.73 2.75
C ARG A 267 2.65 6.58 2.25
N ASP A 268 2.24 7.32 1.24
CA ASP A 268 0.92 7.16 0.61
C ASP A 268 0.75 5.84 -0.13
N THR A 269 1.86 5.27 -0.64
CA THR A 269 1.84 4.09 -1.51
C THR A 269 2.66 2.92 -0.98
N ILE A 270 3.47 3.13 0.07
CA ILE A 270 4.44 2.16 0.60
C ILE A 270 4.27 2.00 2.12
N ARG A 271 4.54 0.80 2.64
CA ARG A 271 4.59 0.50 4.08
C ARG A 271 5.77 -0.41 4.40
N TRP A 272 6.13 -0.44 5.69
CA TRP A 272 7.26 -1.20 6.22
C TRP A 272 6.83 -2.16 7.33
N GLY A 273 7.58 -3.23 7.53
CA GLY A 273 7.40 -4.20 8.60
C GLY A 273 8.23 -3.89 9.86
N GLY A 274 9.02 -2.84 9.82
CA GLY A 274 9.86 -2.45 10.95
C GLY A 274 10.83 -1.33 10.59
N SER A 275 11.48 -0.70 11.58
CA SER A 275 12.65 0.16 11.34
C SER A 275 13.90 -0.48 11.93
N ASP A 276 14.92 -0.51 11.13
CA ASP A 276 16.24 -0.99 11.49
C ASP A 276 17.15 0.14 11.99
N GLU A 277 16.65 1.08 12.81
CA GLU A 277 17.46 2.20 13.28
C GLU A 277 18.82 1.78 13.86
N LYS A 278 18.89 0.63 14.54
CA LYS A 278 20.16 0.04 14.98
C LYS A 278 20.94 -0.64 13.87
N LEU A 279 20.27 -1.20 12.88
CA LEU A 279 20.90 -1.82 11.71
C LEU A 279 21.39 -0.75 10.73
N LEU A 280 20.78 0.45 10.73
CA LEU A 280 21.24 1.62 9.98
C LEU A 280 22.59 2.16 10.49
N SER A 281 22.90 1.93 11.76
CA SER A 281 24.18 2.34 12.37
C SER A 281 25.33 1.33 12.16
N MET A 282 25.06 0.17 11.55
CA MET A 282 26.12 -0.80 11.20
C MET A 282 26.90 -0.35 9.96
N PRO A 283 28.22 -0.66 9.86
CA PRO A 283 29.03 -0.28 8.72
C PRO A 283 28.40 -0.73 7.40
N LYS A 284 28.31 0.19 6.45
CA LYS A 284 27.83 -0.09 5.09
C LYS A 284 28.82 -1.06 4.43
N GLY A 285 28.41 -2.28 4.19
CA GLY A 285 29.25 -3.27 3.51
C GLY A 285 28.96 -4.72 3.86
N ASP A 286 28.32 -4.96 5.00
CA ASP A 286 28.02 -6.32 5.48
C ASP A 286 26.49 -6.51 5.57
N LEU A 287 25.82 -6.36 4.41
CA LEU A 287 24.37 -6.35 4.30
C LEU A 287 23.74 -7.73 4.04
N ASN A 288 24.56 -8.77 4.06
CA ASN A 288 24.02 -10.11 4.14
C ASN A 288 23.35 -10.26 5.51
N TYR A 289 22.08 -10.66 5.50
CA TYR A 289 21.36 -10.98 6.74
C TYR A 289 22.02 -12.18 7.40
N THR A 290 23.08 -11.87 8.17
CA THR A 290 23.79 -12.86 8.94
C THR A 290 22.97 -13.23 10.19
N GLU A 291 23.18 -14.41 10.72
CA GLU A 291 22.58 -14.87 11.98
C GLU A 291 22.75 -13.84 13.11
N ALA A 292 23.82 -13.07 13.10
CA ALA A 292 24.06 -11.97 14.02
C ALA A 292 23.02 -10.84 13.90
N ARG A 293 22.59 -10.48 12.70
CA ARG A 293 21.54 -9.47 12.45
C ARG A 293 20.18 -9.97 12.91
N ILE A 294 19.86 -11.21 12.59
CA ILE A 294 18.61 -11.86 13.03
C ILE A 294 18.56 -11.90 14.56
N ASN A 295 19.64 -12.29 15.20
CA ASN A 295 19.72 -12.31 16.67
C ASN A 295 19.65 -10.91 17.26
N THR A 296 20.20 -9.89 16.59
CA THR A 296 20.09 -8.48 16.99
C THR A 296 18.62 -8.01 16.84
N ALA A 297 17.95 -8.33 15.74
CA ALA A 297 16.54 -8.02 15.55
C ALA A 297 15.68 -8.73 16.62
N LYS A 298 15.84 -10.04 16.81
CA LYS A 298 15.17 -10.79 17.89
C LYS A 298 15.40 -10.16 19.26
N ALA A 299 16.63 -9.82 19.60
CA ALA A 299 16.96 -9.18 20.88
C ALA A 299 16.36 -7.77 21.00
N TYR A 300 16.24 -7.03 19.89
CA TYR A 300 15.57 -5.73 19.85
C TYR A 300 14.08 -5.88 20.13
N PHE A 301 13.39 -6.78 19.46
CA PHE A 301 11.98 -7.06 19.69
C PHE A 301 11.71 -7.60 21.09
N THR A 302 12.64 -8.34 21.69
CA THR A 302 12.51 -8.88 23.05
C THR A 302 12.79 -7.85 24.14
N ARG A 303 13.74 -6.92 23.91
CA ARG A 303 14.19 -5.89 24.90
C ARG A 303 13.33 -4.64 24.92
N GLN A 304 12.76 -4.26 23.81
CA GLN A 304 11.83 -3.14 23.75
C GLN A 304 10.53 -3.60 24.40
N ASN A 305 10.19 -2.94 25.52
CA ASN A 305 8.88 -3.09 26.14
C ASN A 305 7.83 -2.81 25.06
N LEU A 306 7.28 -3.88 24.46
CA LEU A 306 6.38 -3.86 23.30
C LEU A 306 5.03 -3.15 23.55
N SER A 307 4.90 -2.43 24.66
CA SER A 307 3.82 -1.48 24.91
C SER A 307 3.66 -0.41 23.83
N LYS A 308 4.70 -0.25 22.98
CA LYS A 308 4.66 0.55 21.74
C LYS A 308 4.76 -0.39 20.53
N ASN A 309 3.67 -1.05 20.20
CA ASN A 309 3.50 -1.94 19.05
C ASN A 309 3.71 -1.23 17.69
N TYR A 310 4.90 -0.66 17.44
CA TYR A 310 5.15 0.18 16.27
C TYR A 310 5.19 -0.59 14.94
N TRP A 311 5.31 -1.92 14.97
CA TRP A 311 5.66 -2.69 13.77
C TRP A 311 4.62 -3.70 13.32
N ILE A 312 3.76 -4.17 14.20
CA ILE A 312 2.64 -5.02 13.80
C ILE A 312 1.53 -4.20 13.15
N PRO A 313 0.73 -4.80 12.26
CA PRO A 313 -0.44 -4.16 11.71
C PRO A 313 -1.45 -3.83 12.80
N ILE A 314 -2.26 -2.82 12.58
CA ILE A 314 -3.29 -2.37 13.53
C ILE A 314 -4.63 -2.20 12.83
N GLN A 315 -5.71 -2.30 13.60
CA GLN A 315 -7.01 -1.85 13.10
C GLN A 315 -7.02 -0.33 13.01
N ASP A 316 -7.68 0.21 11.98
CA ASP A 316 -7.91 1.65 11.86
C ASP A 316 -8.70 2.16 13.07
N LYS A 317 -8.18 3.16 13.75
CA LYS A 317 -8.74 3.69 14.99
C LYS A 317 -8.77 5.20 14.97
N ALA A 318 -9.94 5.78 15.27
CA ALA A 318 -10.12 7.23 15.41
C ALA A 318 -9.16 7.81 16.46
N GLY A 319 -8.63 9.00 16.19
CA GLY A 319 -7.68 9.68 17.07
C GLY A 319 -6.27 9.09 17.07
N TYR A 320 -5.96 8.13 16.20
CA TYR A 320 -4.65 7.53 16.11
C TYR A 320 -4.09 7.56 14.69
N THR A 321 -2.99 8.26 14.49
CA THR A 321 -2.29 8.37 13.20
C THR A 321 -0.92 7.69 13.30
N SER A 322 -0.61 6.81 12.36
CA SER A 322 0.68 6.13 12.27
C SER A 322 1.08 5.91 10.81
N PRO A 323 1.84 6.85 10.25
CA PRO A 323 2.05 6.95 8.80
C PRO A 323 2.88 5.82 8.18
N SER A 324 3.49 4.96 8.97
CA SER A 324 4.35 3.88 8.46
C SER A 324 3.76 2.49 8.65
N ARG A 325 2.58 2.37 9.29
CA ARG A 325 1.99 1.08 9.66
C ARG A 325 1.05 0.53 8.61
N TRP A 326 1.00 -0.77 8.56
CA TRP A 326 -0.06 -1.53 7.95
C TRP A 326 -1.32 -1.48 8.81
N GLY A 327 -2.49 -1.46 8.19
CA GLY A 327 -3.74 -1.44 8.92
C GLY A 327 -4.97 -1.47 8.04
N SER A 328 -6.10 -1.81 8.63
CA SER A 328 -7.36 -2.02 7.94
C SER A 328 -8.53 -1.68 8.86
N PRO A 329 -9.69 -1.26 8.34
CA PRO A 329 -10.90 -1.09 9.13
C PRO A 329 -11.52 -2.41 9.61
N HIS A 330 -11.10 -3.55 9.05
CA HIS A 330 -11.63 -4.87 9.39
C HIS A 330 -11.34 -5.27 10.84
N GLY A 331 -12.26 -5.99 11.50
CA GLY A 331 -12.24 -6.17 12.95
C GLY A 331 -11.08 -7.01 13.50
N ASP A 332 -10.82 -8.18 12.89
CA ASP A 332 -9.97 -9.21 13.52
C ASP A 332 -8.61 -9.40 12.84
N SER A 333 -8.49 -8.98 11.61
CA SER A 333 -7.32 -9.24 10.78
C SER A 333 -7.21 -8.27 9.63
N ILE A 334 -6.03 -8.19 9.06
CA ILE A 334 -5.70 -7.46 7.86
C ILE A 334 -5.37 -8.43 6.73
N ASN A 335 -5.65 -8.04 5.49
CA ASN A 335 -5.39 -8.87 4.32
C ASN A 335 -4.11 -8.42 3.61
N PHE A 336 -3.30 -9.40 3.21
CA PHE A 336 -2.09 -9.20 2.43
C PHE A 336 -2.08 -10.12 1.21
N CYS A 337 -1.57 -9.62 0.10
CA CYS A 337 -1.17 -10.42 -1.04
C CYS A 337 0.31 -10.76 -0.91
N MET A 338 0.63 -12.04 -0.97
CA MET A 338 2.00 -12.56 -0.95
C MET A 338 2.62 -12.49 -2.35
N VAL A 339 3.93 -12.67 -2.45
CA VAL A 339 4.65 -12.63 -3.74
C VAL A 339 4.24 -13.76 -4.69
N ASP A 340 3.69 -14.87 -4.17
CA ASP A 340 3.10 -15.94 -4.99
C ASP A 340 1.69 -15.60 -5.52
N GLY A 341 1.13 -14.45 -5.16
CA GLY A 341 -0.22 -13.99 -5.52
C GLY A 341 -1.34 -14.52 -4.60
N ALA A 342 -1.02 -15.34 -3.61
CA ALA A 342 -2.00 -15.79 -2.61
C ALA A 342 -2.39 -14.63 -1.69
N VAL A 343 -3.68 -14.51 -1.38
CA VAL A 343 -4.15 -13.53 -0.39
C VAL A 343 -4.37 -14.22 0.95
N ARG A 344 -3.69 -13.74 1.96
CA ARG A 344 -3.73 -14.28 3.32
C ARG A 344 -4.18 -13.23 4.33
N SER A 345 -4.92 -13.65 5.33
CA SER A 345 -5.31 -12.80 6.46
C SER A 345 -4.34 -12.99 7.62
N ILE A 346 -3.90 -11.89 8.22
CA ILE A 346 -2.95 -11.87 9.34
C ILE A 346 -3.62 -11.18 10.53
N SER A 347 -3.55 -11.82 11.70
CA SER A 347 -4.09 -11.27 12.94
C SER A 347 -3.34 -10.00 13.36
N TYR A 348 -4.04 -9.03 13.94
CA TYR A 348 -3.40 -7.88 14.60
C TYR A 348 -2.57 -8.27 15.83
N GLY A 349 -2.77 -9.48 16.36
CA GLY A 349 -1.98 -10.04 17.46
C GLY A 349 -0.80 -10.89 17.03
N ILE A 350 -0.37 -10.80 15.75
CA ILE A 350 0.82 -11.52 15.27
C ILE A 350 2.07 -11.15 16.08
N ASP A 351 2.96 -12.12 16.28
CA ASP A 351 4.27 -11.84 16.87
C ASP A 351 5.04 -10.80 16.04
N PRO A 352 5.58 -9.72 16.65
CA PRO A 352 6.25 -8.65 15.93
C PRO A 352 7.46 -9.09 15.12
N PHE A 353 8.23 -10.06 15.62
CA PHE A 353 9.37 -10.59 14.88
C PHE A 353 8.91 -11.40 13.67
N LEU A 354 7.85 -12.17 13.81
CA LEU A 354 7.27 -12.93 12.72
C LEU A 354 6.72 -12.01 11.62
N PHE A 355 6.07 -10.91 12.02
CA PHE A 355 5.61 -9.89 11.06
C PHE A 355 6.79 -9.19 10.35
N TYR A 356 7.87 -8.92 11.09
CA TYR A 356 9.11 -8.41 10.52
C TYR A 356 9.66 -9.35 9.42
N CYS A 357 9.72 -10.66 9.70
CA CYS A 357 10.16 -11.65 8.71
C CYS A 357 9.25 -11.71 7.49
N LEU A 358 7.92 -11.65 7.67
CA LEU A 358 6.97 -11.60 6.54
C LEU A 358 7.17 -10.39 5.62
N CYS A 359 7.67 -9.28 6.13
CA CYS A 359 7.97 -8.09 5.34
C CYS A 359 9.38 -8.08 4.74
N ASN A 360 10.25 -9.01 5.13
CA ASN A 360 11.64 -9.10 4.73
C ASN A 360 11.87 -10.39 3.95
N TYR A 361 12.37 -10.31 2.73
CA TYR A 361 12.63 -11.50 1.92
C TYR A 361 14.06 -12.06 2.03
N LYS A 362 14.88 -11.54 2.95
CA LYS A 362 16.31 -11.87 3.07
C LYS A 362 16.72 -12.38 4.44
N ASP A 363 15.79 -12.71 5.32
CA ASP A 363 16.14 -13.08 6.69
C ASP A 363 16.39 -14.60 6.89
N GLY A 364 16.02 -15.41 5.93
CA GLY A 364 16.21 -16.86 5.97
C GLY A 364 15.38 -17.59 7.02
N GLN A 365 14.31 -16.94 7.52
CA GLN A 365 13.45 -17.54 8.56
C GLN A 365 12.24 -18.24 7.95
N SER A 366 11.92 -19.41 8.48
CA SER A 366 10.67 -20.11 8.13
C SER A 366 9.47 -19.46 8.81
N ILE A 367 8.38 -19.28 8.08
CA ILE A 367 7.13 -18.75 8.60
C ILE A 367 6.21 -19.93 8.94
N PRO A 368 5.80 -20.11 10.21
CA PRO A 368 4.87 -21.16 10.59
C PRO A 368 3.47 -20.89 10.03
N ALA A 369 2.73 -21.95 9.72
CA ALA A 369 1.39 -21.83 9.12
C ALA A 369 0.40 -21.04 10.01
N GLU A 370 0.58 -21.11 11.32
CA GLU A 370 -0.24 -20.42 12.33
C GLU A 370 -0.12 -18.89 12.27
N ALA A 371 0.87 -18.36 11.54
CA ALA A 371 0.99 -16.91 11.28
C ALA A 371 -0.20 -16.36 10.48
N PHE A 372 -0.87 -17.22 9.73
CA PHE A 372 -1.98 -16.87 8.87
C PHE A 372 -3.31 -17.32 9.50
N LYS A 373 -4.33 -16.46 9.41
CA LYS A 373 -5.71 -16.85 9.69
C LYS A 373 -6.29 -17.56 8.47
N GLU A 374 -6.92 -18.71 8.69
CA GLU A 374 -7.72 -19.40 7.68
C GLU A 374 -8.99 -18.63 7.31
#